data_888af0592fa884e19d5dad004402425b
#
_entry.id   888af0592fa884e19d5dad004402425b
#
_cell.length_a   1.000
_cell.length_b   1.000
_cell.length_c   1.000
_cell.angle_alpha   90.00
_cell.angle_beta   90.00
_cell.angle_gamma   90.00
#
_symmetry.space_group_name_H-M   'P 1'
#
loop_
_entity.id
_entity.type
_entity.pdbx_description
1 polymer ?
#
loop_
_entity_poly.entity_id
_entity_poly.type
_entity_poly.pdbx_seq_one_letter_code
_entity_poly.pdbx_strand_id
1 'polypeptide(L)'
;MRIIDSGIISRSVPGTDRATLTFPAVLCKADGTLIATWHSGLTKDCADEVIEVSRSSDFGRTWSTPGRPFESPALHGVRGSVKIVYLTERSPGRLMAAAMWIDRETYPDAPGLFNPETEGCVPMYILLADSEDSGETWSSWREVPMPEVIGPASLTNPVMQLPDGTLVMTIESNKHYLDTSRWYQRVVAFHSTDGGRTWGEPAIIGFDPTGRIFNWDLRSAVSPDGRIGAFAWTYNTETESYLNIHRRVSSDGGRTWSDPEDIGVTDQAAHPAVLPDGRVVLPWVDRFQDQSIKARVAPSIDGTFDPESEVTLYAHEAPADDPKGALGFSVWSFGLPYSEALSDGSVMVVYYAGTETAMDVHWTRLAP
;
A
#
# COMPACT_ATOMS: atom_id res chain seq x y z
N MET A 1 2.89 -6.12 -23.00
CA MET A 1 2.50 -4.80 -22.41
C MET A 1 3.47 -3.73 -22.87
N ARG A 2 3.13 -2.44 -22.92
CA ARG A 2 4.03 -1.34 -23.33
C ARG A 2 3.76 -0.06 -22.54
N ILE A 3 4.81 0.74 -22.32
CA ILE A 3 4.69 2.08 -21.76
C ILE A 3 4.09 3.02 -22.83
N ILE A 4 3.06 3.79 -22.46
CA ILE A 4 2.42 4.80 -23.31
C ILE A 4 3.00 6.18 -23.03
N ASP A 5 3.16 6.49 -21.72
CA ASP A 5 3.53 7.83 -21.26
C ASP A 5 4.10 7.73 -19.83
N SER A 6 4.86 8.71 -19.38
CA SER A 6 5.41 8.77 -18.02
C SER A 6 5.73 10.19 -17.63
N GLY A 7 5.83 10.45 -16.32
CA GLY A 7 6.16 11.77 -15.82
C GLY A 7 6.32 11.83 -14.31
N ILE A 8 6.27 13.04 -13.77
CA ILE A 8 6.40 13.32 -12.35
C ILE A 8 5.11 14.00 -11.88
N ILE A 9 4.51 13.45 -10.81
CA ILE A 9 3.36 14.07 -10.13
C ILE A 9 3.84 15.23 -9.27
N SER A 10 4.88 14.99 -8.47
CA SER A 10 5.38 15.98 -7.52
C SER A 10 6.90 15.85 -7.36
N ARG A 11 7.58 16.99 -7.37
CA ARG A 11 9.02 17.05 -7.15
C ARG A 11 9.32 17.33 -5.68
N SER A 12 10.31 16.64 -5.18
CA SER A 12 10.90 16.88 -3.86
C SER A 12 11.63 18.21 -3.82
N VAL A 13 11.77 18.76 -2.61
CA VAL A 13 12.55 19.97 -2.34
C VAL A 13 13.53 19.64 -1.21
N PRO A 14 14.79 19.32 -1.53
CA PRO A 14 15.79 18.91 -0.55
C PRO A 14 15.93 19.89 0.62
N GLY A 15 16.06 19.35 1.84
CA GLY A 15 16.22 20.15 3.06
C GLY A 15 14.94 20.81 3.59
N THR A 16 13.77 20.44 3.08
CA THR A 16 12.46 20.94 3.56
C THR A 16 11.57 19.78 4.01
N ASP A 17 10.35 20.09 4.48
CA ASP A 17 9.29 19.12 4.75
C ASP A 17 8.75 18.41 3.48
N ARG A 18 9.35 18.66 2.34
CA ARG A 18 9.09 18.01 1.05
C ARG A 18 10.34 17.39 0.44
N ALA A 19 11.33 17.04 1.26
CA ALA A 19 12.55 16.39 0.78
C ALA A 19 12.26 14.95 0.33
N THR A 20 11.40 14.22 1.04
CA THR A 20 11.04 12.84 0.69
C THR A 20 9.53 12.73 0.47
N LEU A 21 9.16 12.44 -0.79
CA LEU A 21 7.78 12.19 -1.19
C LEU A 21 7.64 10.68 -1.46
N THR A 22 6.95 9.96 -0.54
CA THR A 22 6.93 8.49 -0.55
C THR A 22 5.53 7.92 -0.37
N PHE A 23 5.38 6.60 -0.44
CA PHE A 23 4.11 5.87 -0.27
C PHE A 23 2.96 6.41 -1.14
N PRO A 24 3.18 6.61 -2.45
CA PRO A 24 2.13 7.13 -3.31
C PRO A 24 1.03 6.10 -3.55
N ALA A 25 -0.19 6.61 -3.68
CA ALA A 25 -1.34 5.86 -4.19
C ALA A 25 -2.13 6.73 -5.18
N VAL A 26 -2.93 6.11 -6.02
CA VAL A 26 -3.79 6.81 -6.98
C VAL A 26 -5.16 6.14 -7.04
N LEU A 27 -6.20 6.95 -7.11
CA LEU A 27 -7.58 6.55 -7.37
C LEU A 27 -8.02 7.13 -8.72
N CYS A 28 -8.56 6.29 -9.60
CA CYS A 28 -9.30 6.73 -10.79
C CYS A 28 -10.79 6.74 -10.44
N LYS A 29 -11.38 7.92 -10.33
CA LYS A 29 -12.81 8.07 -10.08
C LYS A 29 -13.65 7.67 -11.30
N ALA A 30 -14.93 7.38 -11.07
CA ALA A 30 -15.89 7.02 -12.09
C ALA A 30 -16.00 8.08 -13.22
N ASP A 31 -15.73 9.37 -12.93
CA ASP A 31 -15.70 10.45 -13.91
C ASP A 31 -14.37 10.57 -14.68
N GLY A 32 -13.39 9.68 -14.40
CA GLY A 32 -12.06 9.68 -15.00
C GLY A 32 -11.05 10.62 -14.33
N THR A 33 -11.44 11.37 -13.30
CA THR A 33 -10.51 12.19 -12.51
C THR A 33 -9.60 11.30 -11.68
N LEU A 34 -8.31 11.56 -11.73
CA LEU A 34 -7.32 10.91 -10.88
C LEU A 34 -7.11 11.72 -9.60
N ILE A 35 -7.00 11.04 -8.47
CA ILE A 35 -6.58 11.63 -7.20
C ILE A 35 -5.38 10.85 -6.71
N ALA A 36 -4.22 11.49 -6.62
CA ALA A 36 -3.01 10.90 -6.06
C ALA A 36 -2.79 11.40 -4.63
N THR A 37 -2.36 10.51 -3.75
CA THR A 37 -1.97 10.79 -2.37
C THR A 37 -0.53 10.34 -2.15
N TRP A 38 0.22 11.01 -1.31
CA TRP A 38 1.57 10.58 -0.89
C TRP A 38 1.96 11.21 0.43
N HIS A 39 2.88 10.56 1.10
CA HIS A 39 3.58 11.08 2.27
C HIS A 39 4.58 12.17 1.85
N SER A 40 4.66 13.24 2.61
CA SER A 40 5.65 14.32 2.48
C SER A 40 6.32 14.58 3.82
N GLY A 41 7.66 14.60 3.83
CA GLY A 41 8.43 14.83 5.04
C GLY A 41 9.90 15.15 4.77
N LEU A 42 10.64 15.52 5.82
CA LEU A 42 12.09 15.73 5.72
C LEU A 42 12.82 14.41 5.47
N THR A 43 12.34 13.34 6.09
CA THR A 43 12.81 11.97 5.90
C THR A 43 11.62 11.03 5.71
N LYS A 44 11.89 9.81 5.28
CA LYS A 44 10.86 8.78 5.05
C LYS A 44 10.07 8.38 6.31
N ASP A 45 10.61 8.65 7.49
CA ASP A 45 10.04 8.30 8.80
C ASP A 45 10.16 9.47 9.80
N CYS A 46 9.84 10.69 9.39
CA CYS A 46 9.83 11.83 10.29
C CYS A 46 8.51 11.93 11.08
N ALA A 47 8.55 12.53 12.26
CA ALA A 47 7.39 12.64 13.15
C ALA A 47 6.38 13.71 12.71
N ASP A 48 6.79 14.65 11.88
CA ASP A 48 6.02 15.81 11.37
C ASP A 48 5.60 15.62 9.91
N GLU A 49 5.56 14.38 9.46
CA GLU A 49 5.08 13.99 8.13
C GLU A 49 3.61 14.39 7.89
N VAL A 50 3.29 14.69 6.65
CA VAL A 50 1.94 15.05 6.20
C VAL A 50 1.57 14.31 4.93
N ILE A 51 0.27 14.22 4.66
CA ILE A 51 -0.24 13.67 3.40
C ILE A 51 -0.54 14.82 2.44
N GLU A 52 0.07 14.76 1.26
CA GLU A 52 -0.25 15.64 0.15
C GLU A 52 -1.17 14.94 -0.84
N VAL A 53 -2.04 15.72 -1.49
CA VAL A 53 -3.03 15.26 -2.46
C VAL A 53 -2.97 16.13 -3.70
N SER A 54 -3.00 15.52 -4.89
CA SER A 54 -3.09 16.21 -6.16
C SER A 54 -4.10 15.53 -7.09
N ARG A 55 -4.61 16.27 -8.07
CA ARG A 55 -5.65 15.82 -9.00
C ARG A 55 -5.20 15.99 -10.44
N SER A 56 -5.66 15.09 -11.31
CA SER A 56 -5.49 15.18 -12.77
C SER A 56 -6.78 14.82 -13.47
N SER A 57 -7.12 15.55 -14.53
CA SER A 57 -8.27 15.28 -15.40
C SER A 57 -7.87 14.92 -16.83
N ASP A 58 -6.58 14.69 -17.09
CA ASP A 58 -6.01 14.45 -18.41
C ASP A 58 -5.11 13.19 -18.45
N PHE A 59 -5.50 12.17 -17.68
CA PHE A 59 -4.76 10.90 -17.54
C PHE A 59 -3.33 11.06 -17.00
N GLY A 60 -3.13 12.00 -16.07
CA GLY A 60 -1.86 12.19 -15.38
C GLY A 60 -0.85 13.09 -16.08
N ARG A 61 -1.20 13.71 -17.23
CA ARG A 61 -0.28 14.62 -17.94
C ARG A 61 -0.03 15.91 -17.19
N THR A 62 -1.08 16.43 -16.56
CA THR A 62 -0.98 17.60 -15.67
C THR A 62 -1.63 17.30 -14.31
N TRP A 63 -1.05 17.88 -13.27
CA TRP A 63 -1.49 17.69 -11.90
C TRP A 63 -1.71 19.04 -11.23
N SER A 64 -2.72 19.13 -10.38
CA SER A 64 -2.98 20.32 -9.56
C SER A 64 -1.83 20.56 -8.59
N THR A 65 -1.69 21.79 -8.09
CA THR A 65 -0.82 22.08 -6.96
C THR A 65 -1.23 21.20 -5.76
N PRO A 66 -0.28 20.52 -5.09
CA PRO A 66 -0.58 19.67 -3.95
C PRO A 66 -1.28 20.42 -2.81
N GLY A 67 -2.33 19.85 -2.26
CA GLY A 67 -3.00 20.29 -1.05
C GLY A 67 -2.73 19.32 0.10
N ARG A 68 -3.01 19.75 1.35
CA ARG A 68 -2.84 18.96 2.59
C ARG A 68 -4.17 18.86 3.34
N PRO A 69 -5.15 18.08 2.83
CA PRO A 69 -6.50 18.03 3.42
C PRO A 69 -6.60 17.19 4.69
N PHE A 70 -5.58 16.42 5.03
CA PHE A 70 -5.59 15.47 6.14
C PHE A 70 -4.72 15.99 7.30
N GLU A 71 -5.38 16.37 8.40
CA GLU A 71 -4.67 16.69 9.64
C GLU A 71 -4.45 15.42 10.47
N SER A 72 -3.30 15.32 11.13
CA SER A 72 -3.00 14.21 12.04
C SER A 72 -3.65 14.51 13.41
N PRO A 73 -4.65 13.71 13.86
CA PRO A 73 -5.28 13.91 15.16
C PRO A 73 -4.35 13.43 16.29
N ALA A 74 -4.54 13.97 17.50
CA ALA A 74 -4.07 13.29 18.70
C ALA A 74 -5.03 12.12 19.01
N LEU A 75 -4.51 10.94 19.29
CA LEU A 75 -5.27 9.76 19.68
C LEU A 75 -4.82 9.27 21.06
N HIS A 76 -5.77 8.81 21.87
CA HIS A 76 -5.49 8.28 23.22
C HIS A 76 -4.64 9.21 24.10
N GLY A 77 -4.71 10.54 23.82
CA GLY A 77 -3.97 11.55 24.56
C GLY A 77 -2.53 11.74 24.13
N VAL A 78 -2.08 11.06 23.06
CA VAL A 78 -0.72 11.17 22.51
C VAL A 78 -0.74 11.80 21.12
N ARG A 79 0.35 12.44 20.76
CA ARG A 79 0.59 13.01 19.42
C ARG A 79 1.07 11.93 18.47
N GLY A 80 0.61 12.00 17.23
CA GLY A 80 1.04 11.09 16.16
C GLY A 80 0.96 11.71 14.78
N SER A 81 1.27 10.92 13.78
CA SER A 81 1.24 11.33 12.38
C SER A 81 0.46 10.35 11.51
N VAL A 82 -0.25 10.87 10.50
CA VAL A 82 -0.83 10.07 9.42
C VAL A 82 0.27 9.82 8.38
N LYS A 83 0.64 8.55 8.19
CA LYS A 83 1.74 8.15 7.31
C LYS A 83 1.31 7.76 5.90
N ILE A 84 0.18 7.10 5.77
CA ILE A 84 -0.35 6.58 4.50
C ILE A 84 -1.83 6.90 4.44
N VAL A 85 -2.32 7.28 3.26
CA VAL A 85 -3.75 7.40 2.98
C VAL A 85 -4.06 6.76 1.64
N TYR A 86 -4.95 5.78 1.66
CA TYR A 86 -5.55 5.18 0.46
C TYR A 86 -6.98 5.68 0.30
N LEU A 87 -7.38 5.89 -0.95
CA LEU A 87 -8.73 6.36 -1.28
C LEU A 87 -9.52 5.26 -1.98
N THR A 88 -10.82 5.20 -1.70
CA THR A 88 -11.78 4.32 -2.38
C THR A 88 -13.00 5.12 -2.76
N GLU A 89 -13.43 5.11 -4.02
CA GLU A 89 -14.73 5.65 -4.43
C GLU A 89 -15.80 4.59 -4.21
N ARG A 90 -16.69 4.82 -3.22
CA ARG A 90 -17.79 3.90 -2.88
C ARG A 90 -19.01 4.04 -3.79
N SER A 91 -19.20 5.23 -4.31
CA SER A 91 -20.18 5.57 -5.35
C SER A 91 -19.77 6.92 -5.94
N PRO A 92 -20.25 7.31 -7.12
CA PRO A 92 -19.81 8.55 -7.78
C PRO A 92 -19.82 9.76 -6.84
N GLY A 93 -18.64 10.36 -6.62
CA GLY A 93 -18.42 11.51 -5.77
C GLY A 93 -18.35 11.23 -4.26
N ARG A 94 -18.57 9.98 -3.82
CA ARG A 94 -18.49 9.59 -2.41
C ARG A 94 -17.23 8.77 -2.17
N LEU A 95 -16.27 9.35 -1.46
CA LEU A 95 -14.98 8.74 -1.20
C LEU A 95 -14.85 8.30 0.26
N MET A 96 -14.05 7.27 0.47
CA MET A 96 -13.52 6.86 1.77
C MET A 96 -12.01 6.99 1.73
N ALA A 97 -11.43 7.62 2.74
CA ALA A 97 -10.01 7.61 3.02
C ALA A 97 -9.74 6.60 4.13
N ALA A 98 -8.79 5.68 3.90
CA ALA A 98 -8.27 4.78 4.92
C ALA A 98 -6.81 5.14 5.18
N ALA A 99 -6.48 5.37 6.45
CA ALA A 99 -5.18 5.88 6.85
C ALA A 99 -4.53 4.99 7.91
N MET A 100 -3.19 4.95 7.88
CA MET A 100 -2.38 4.44 8.97
C MET A 100 -1.84 5.62 9.78
N TRP A 101 -2.21 5.68 11.05
CA TRP A 101 -1.72 6.66 12.01
C TRP A 101 -0.69 6.01 12.93
N ILE A 102 0.37 6.74 13.25
CA ILE A 102 1.53 6.25 14.01
C ILE A 102 1.72 7.13 15.24
N ASP A 103 1.88 6.49 16.41
CA ASP A 103 2.27 7.16 17.65
C ASP A 103 3.70 7.69 17.53
N ARG A 104 3.87 9.00 17.78
CA ARG A 104 5.17 9.69 17.71
C ARG A 104 5.65 10.21 19.06
N GLU A 105 4.99 9.81 20.14
CA GLU A 105 5.25 10.35 21.47
C GLU A 105 5.61 9.27 22.50
N THR A 106 4.99 8.09 22.46
CA THR A 106 5.22 7.03 23.44
C THR A 106 6.65 6.49 23.39
N TYR A 107 7.26 6.42 22.20
CA TYR A 107 8.65 5.99 22.00
C TYR A 107 9.43 7.03 21.20
N PRO A 108 9.79 8.19 21.82
CA PRO A 108 10.36 9.32 21.11
C PRO A 108 11.76 9.05 20.52
N ASP A 109 12.47 8.08 21.09
CA ASP A 109 13.81 7.68 20.64
C ASP A 109 13.79 6.49 19.67
N ALA A 110 12.60 6.06 19.21
CA ALA A 110 12.50 4.97 18.24
C ALA A 110 13.17 5.37 16.91
N PRO A 111 14.10 4.56 16.39
CA PRO A 111 14.82 4.90 15.14
C PRO A 111 13.94 4.82 13.88
N GLY A 112 12.72 4.32 14.02
CA GLY A 112 11.73 4.12 12.96
C GLY A 112 10.49 3.43 13.52
N LEU A 113 9.76 2.72 12.68
CA LEU A 113 8.54 2.00 13.09
C LEU A 113 8.84 0.78 13.95
N PHE A 114 9.96 0.12 13.71
CA PHE A 114 10.34 -1.15 14.35
C PHE A 114 11.43 -0.96 15.39
N ASN A 115 11.31 -1.68 16.48
CA ASN A 115 12.34 -1.82 17.49
C ASN A 115 13.39 -2.83 16.98
N PRO A 116 14.67 -2.43 16.81
CA PRO A 116 15.69 -3.33 16.27
C PRO A 116 16.04 -4.52 17.19
N GLU A 117 15.69 -4.46 18.48
CA GLU A 117 15.97 -5.54 19.44
C GLU A 117 14.82 -6.55 19.53
N THR A 118 13.58 -6.08 19.44
CA THR A 118 12.39 -6.92 19.65
C THR A 118 11.64 -7.21 18.35
N GLU A 119 11.91 -6.47 17.25
CA GLU A 119 11.12 -6.45 16.01
C GLU A 119 9.68 -5.96 16.20
N GLY A 120 9.33 -5.47 17.38
CA GLY A 120 8.01 -4.91 17.67
C GLY A 120 7.83 -3.54 17.08
N CYS A 121 6.58 -3.16 16.79
CA CYS A 121 6.23 -1.86 16.22
C CYS A 121 5.78 -0.86 17.27
N VAL A 122 6.05 0.43 17.04
CA VAL A 122 5.38 1.53 17.73
C VAL A 122 3.85 1.39 17.57
N PRO A 123 3.03 1.95 18.49
CA PRO A 123 1.59 1.87 18.35
C PRO A 123 1.12 2.47 17.02
N MET A 124 0.30 1.73 16.28
CA MET A 124 -0.28 2.14 15.00
C MET A 124 -1.77 1.86 15.02
N TYR A 125 -2.55 2.79 14.45
CA TYR A 125 -4.01 2.71 14.41
C TYR A 125 -4.53 2.98 13.00
N ILE A 126 -5.64 2.34 12.67
CA ILE A 126 -6.31 2.54 11.38
C ILE A 126 -7.42 3.58 11.56
N LEU A 127 -7.39 4.59 10.71
CA LEU A 127 -8.36 5.67 10.69
C LEU A 127 -9.13 5.68 9.37
N LEU A 128 -10.40 6.03 9.44
CA LEU A 128 -11.26 6.22 8.26
C LEU A 128 -11.86 7.63 8.30
N ALA A 129 -11.96 8.26 7.13
CA ALA A 129 -12.72 9.48 6.91
C ALA A 129 -13.53 9.37 5.62
N ASP A 130 -14.66 10.07 5.57
CA ASP A 130 -15.56 10.07 4.42
C ASP A 130 -15.64 11.45 3.78
N SER A 131 -15.79 11.48 2.46
CA SER A 131 -16.08 12.67 1.67
C SER A 131 -17.36 12.45 0.87
N GLU A 132 -18.24 13.46 0.83
CA GLU A 132 -19.49 13.46 0.08
C GLU A 132 -19.42 14.36 -1.17
N ASP A 133 -18.28 15.01 -1.41
CA ASP A 133 -18.06 16.07 -2.42
C ASP A 133 -16.84 15.79 -3.30
N SER A 134 -16.58 14.52 -3.62
CA SER A 134 -15.45 14.11 -4.48
C SER A 134 -14.07 14.37 -3.86
N GLY A 135 -13.98 14.42 -2.53
CA GLY A 135 -12.72 14.60 -1.81
C GLY A 135 -12.31 16.07 -1.65
N GLU A 136 -13.22 17.03 -1.87
CA GLU A 136 -12.96 18.45 -1.60
C GLU A 136 -12.92 18.71 -0.09
N THR A 137 -13.85 18.09 0.67
CA THR A 137 -13.86 18.13 2.12
C THR A 137 -13.98 16.72 2.71
N TRP A 138 -13.49 16.55 3.94
CA TRP A 138 -13.43 15.27 4.62
C TRP A 138 -14.06 15.39 6.02
N SER A 139 -14.72 14.33 6.46
CA SER A 139 -15.16 14.19 7.84
C SER A 139 -13.96 14.14 8.80
N SER A 140 -14.20 14.31 10.09
CA SER A 140 -13.20 13.95 11.10
C SER A 140 -12.84 12.48 10.99
N TRP A 141 -11.59 12.16 11.33
CA TRP A 141 -11.13 10.78 11.41
C TRP A 141 -11.92 10.00 12.47
N ARG A 142 -12.23 8.76 12.16
CA ARG A 142 -12.72 7.75 13.12
C ARG A 142 -11.79 6.56 13.14
N GLU A 143 -11.44 6.13 14.34
CA GLU A 143 -10.60 4.95 14.55
C GLU A 143 -11.38 3.67 14.27
N VAL A 144 -10.70 2.68 13.66
CA VAL A 144 -11.21 1.32 13.52
C VAL A 144 -10.64 0.48 14.67
N PRO A 145 -11.48 0.03 15.62
CA PRO A 145 -11.02 -0.83 16.69
C PRO A 145 -10.43 -2.13 16.16
N MET A 146 -9.23 -2.50 16.62
CA MET A 146 -8.58 -3.74 16.26
C MET A 146 -8.57 -4.71 17.43
N PRO A 147 -8.79 -6.03 17.21
CA PRO A 147 -8.57 -7.05 18.23
C PRO A 147 -7.11 -7.04 18.71
N GLU A 148 -6.88 -7.28 19.98
CA GLU A 148 -5.54 -7.26 20.60
C GLU A 148 -4.53 -8.17 19.87
N VAL A 149 -4.99 -9.30 19.32
CA VAL A 149 -4.17 -10.25 18.55
C VAL A 149 -3.54 -9.66 17.29
N ILE A 150 -4.05 -8.52 16.81
CA ILE A 150 -3.49 -7.79 15.66
C ILE A 150 -2.29 -6.93 16.09
N GLY A 151 -2.31 -6.44 17.32
CA GLY A 151 -1.30 -5.50 17.81
C GLY A 151 -1.31 -4.19 17.01
N PRO A 152 -0.18 -3.50 16.86
CA PRO A 152 -0.04 -2.35 15.97
C PRO A 152 -0.41 -2.75 14.54
N ALA A 153 -1.50 -2.17 13.99
CA ALA A 153 -2.06 -2.57 12.72
C ALA A 153 -1.38 -1.87 11.54
N SER A 154 -0.87 -2.62 10.55
CA SER A 154 -0.36 -2.03 9.30
C SER A 154 -1.42 -2.07 8.20
N LEU A 155 -1.66 -0.91 7.59
CA LEU A 155 -2.52 -0.76 6.42
C LEU A 155 -1.65 -0.66 5.16
N THR A 156 -1.73 -1.66 4.30
CA THR A 156 -0.92 -1.73 3.07
C THR A 156 -1.76 -1.70 1.80
N ASN A 157 -3.09 -1.58 1.96
CA ASN A 157 -4.05 -1.64 0.86
C ASN A 157 -5.23 -0.68 1.11
N PRO A 158 -5.92 -0.15 0.06
CA PRO A 158 -7.19 0.55 0.23
C PRO A 158 -8.28 -0.37 0.78
N VAL A 159 -9.31 0.21 1.38
CA VAL A 159 -10.54 -0.54 1.64
C VAL A 159 -11.17 -0.91 0.30
N MET A 160 -11.33 -2.20 0.06
CA MET A 160 -11.97 -2.71 -1.16
C MET A 160 -13.49 -2.72 -1.01
N GLN A 161 -14.22 -2.52 -2.10
CA GLN A 161 -15.66 -2.70 -2.14
C GLN A 161 -16.03 -3.86 -3.06
N LEU A 162 -16.80 -4.81 -2.53
CA LEU A 162 -17.33 -5.93 -3.30
C LEU A 162 -18.57 -5.51 -4.13
N PRO A 163 -18.94 -6.30 -5.16
CA PRO A 163 -20.13 -6.00 -5.98
C PRO A 163 -21.43 -5.87 -5.19
N ASP A 164 -21.56 -6.52 -4.04
CA ASP A 164 -22.72 -6.43 -3.14
C ASP A 164 -22.68 -5.21 -2.20
N GLY A 165 -21.64 -4.39 -2.29
CA GLY A 165 -21.42 -3.22 -1.44
C GLY A 165 -20.71 -3.51 -0.12
N THR A 166 -20.41 -4.76 0.20
CA THR A 166 -19.59 -5.12 1.37
C THR A 166 -18.20 -4.50 1.23
N LEU A 167 -17.70 -3.89 2.30
CA LEU A 167 -16.34 -3.39 2.36
C LEU A 167 -15.41 -4.46 2.96
N VAL A 168 -14.21 -4.56 2.39
CA VAL A 168 -13.16 -5.47 2.85
C VAL A 168 -11.88 -4.67 3.12
N MET A 169 -11.35 -4.77 4.32
CA MET A 169 -10.09 -4.14 4.72
C MET A 169 -9.08 -5.21 5.07
N THR A 170 -7.92 -5.18 4.43
CA THR A 170 -6.82 -6.11 4.71
C THR A 170 -5.79 -5.46 5.62
N ILE A 171 -5.36 -6.17 6.66
CA ILE A 171 -4.49 -5.67 7.72
C ILE A 171 -3.37 -6.67 7.99
N GLU A 172 -2.17 -6.16 8.23
CA GLU A 172 -1.05 -6.94 8.76
C GLU A 172 -0.93 -6.74 10.27
N SER A 173 -0.72 -7.85 11.00
CA SER A 173 -0.50 -7.85 12.44
C SER A 173 0.97 -7.65 12.77
N ASN A 174 1.25 -6.90 13.84
CA ASN A 174 2.60 -6.71 14.35
C ASN A 174 2.67 -6.97 15.85
N LYS A 175 3.89 -7.19 16.37
CA LYS A 175 4.16 -7.23 17.80
C LYS A 175 4.17 -5.82 18.37
N HIS A 176 3.80 -5.69 19.64
CA HIS A 176 4.01 -4.44 20.39
C HIS A 176 5.50 -4.14 20.56
N TYR A 177 5.86 -2.87 20.64
CA TYR A 177 7.23 -2.36 20.57
C TYR A 177 8.24 -3.03 21.51
N LEU A 178 7.82 -3.37 22.73
CA LEU A 178 8.67 -4.01 23.75
C LEU A 178 8.41 -5.52 23.90
N ASP A 179 7.60 -6.13 23.03
CA ASP A 179 7.30 -7.56 23.10
C ASP A 179 8.51 -8.37 22.59
N THR A 180 9.12 -9.15 23.49
CA THR A 180 10.26 -10.03 23.20
C THR A 180 9.85 -11.45 22.80
N SER A 181 8.55 -11.75 22.72
CA SER A 181 8.08 -13.07 22.31
C SER A 181 8.35 -13.31 20.82
N ARG A 182 8.29 -14.57 20.42
CA ARG A 182 8.39 -14.91 18.99
C ARG A 182 7.25 -14.25 18.20
N TRP A 183 7.58 -13.67 17.04
CA TRP A 183 6.59 -13.07 16.18
C TRP A 183 5.84 -14.13 15.36
N TYR A 184 4.52 -14.07 15.41
CA TYR A 184 3.60 -14.87 14.61
C TYR A 184 2.76 -13.94 13.75
N GLN A 185 3.39 -13.40 12.69
CA GLN A 185 2.79 -12.44 11.78
C GLN A 185 1.57 -13.04 11.07
N ARG A 186 0.51 -12.24 10.95
CA ARG A 186 -0.73 -12.59 10.26
C ARG A 186 -1.11 -11.50 9.28
N VAL A 187 -1.75 -11.91 8.20
CA VAL A 187 -2.51 -11.02 7.33
C VAL A 187 -3.97 -11.45 7.38
N VAL A 188 -4.86 -10.48 7.58
CA VAL A 188 -6.28 -10.73 7.84
C VAL A 188 -7.17 -9.82 7.02
N ALA A 189 -8.41 -10.23 6.77
CA ALA A 189 -9.47 -9.46 6.15
C ALA A 189 -10.59 -9.16 7.15
N PHE A 190 -10.95 -7.91 7.31
CA PHE A 190 -12.14 -7.46 8.04
C PHE A 190 -13.24 -7.10 7.06
N HIS A 191 -14.50 -7.35 7.43
CA HIS A 191 -15.66 -7.09 6.61
C HIS A 191 -16.61 -6.10 7.29
N SER A 192 -17.16 -5.17 6.51
CA SER A 192 -18.20 -4.25 6.95
C SER A 192 -19.36 -4.22 5.96
N THR A 193 -20.60 -4.34 6.46
CA THR A 193 -21.84 -4.24 5.67
C THR A 193 -22.62 -2.95 5.94
N ASP A 194 -22.08 -2.08 6.78
CA ASP A 194 -22.72 -0.82 7.21
C ASP A 194 -21.94 0.43 6.78
N GLY A 195 -21.14 0.30 5.71
CA GLY A 195 -20.35 1.41 5.17
C GLY A 195 -19.10 1.74 5.99
N GLY A 196 -18.52 0.76 6.68
CA GLY A 196 -17.31 0.90 7.46
C GLY A 196 -17.52 1.50 8.86
N ARG A 197 -18.75 1.48 9.38
CA ARG A 197 -19.04 1.91 10.76
C ARG A 197 -18.64 0.84 11.77
N THR A 198 -18.93 -0.42 11.44
CA THR A 198 -18.52 -1.56 12.24
C THR A 198 -17.81 -2.59 11.34
N TRP A 199 -16.91 -3.34 11.95
CA TRP A 199 -16.12 -4.37 11.28
C TRP A 199 -16.27 -5.69 12.04
N GLY A 200 -16.48 -6.77 11.30
CA GLY A 200 -16.65 -8.12 11.88
C GLY A 200 -15.34 -8.74 12.35
N GLU A 201 -15.42 -9.99 12.79
CA GLU A 201 -14.24 -10.79 13.13
C GLU A 201 -13.33 -10.98 11.92
N PRO A 202 -12.00 -10.97 12.12
CA PRO A 202 -11.06 -11.09 11.03
C PRO A 202 -11.03 -12.51 10.44
N ALA A 203 -11.09 -12.61 9.10
CA ALA A 203 -10.76 -13.81 8.37
C ALA A 203 -9.26 -13.87 8.10
N ILE A 204 -8.63 -15.04 8.31
CA ILE A 204 -7.19 -15.23 8.05
C ILE A 204 -6.96 -15.32 6.54
N ILE A 205 -6.14 -14.43 5.99
CA ILE A 205 -5.62 -14.51 4.62
C ILE A 205 -4.38 -15.40 4.60
N GLY A 206 -3.44 -15.13 5.49
CA GLY A 206 -2.20 -15.87 5.61
C GLY A 206 -1.66 -15.88 7.04
N PHE A 207 -1.25 -17.06 7.48
CA PHE A 207 -0.66 -17.30 8.79
C PHE A 207 0.17 -18.57 8.76
N ASP A 208 1.39 -18.49 9.25
CA ASP A 208 2.22 -19.67 9.50
C ASP A 208 2.31 -19.91 11.01
N PRO A 209 1.70 -20.98 11.55
CA PRO A 209 1.75 -21.30 12.98
C PRO A 209 3.14 -21.68 13.48
N THR A 210 4.09 -21.94 12.58
CA THR A 210 5.49 -22.15 12.94
C THR A 210 6.27 -20.84 13.07
N GLY A 211 5.71 -19.69 12.61
CA GLY A 211 6.35 -18.38 12.63
C GLY A 211 7.57 -18.27 11.71
N ARG A 212 7.67 -19.13 10.69
CA ARG A 212 8.77 -19.10 9.71
C ARG A 212 8.48 -18.22 8.51
N ILE A 213 7.21 -18.15 8.11
CA ILE A 213 6.80 -17.40 6.91
C ILE A 213 6.02 -16.16 7.31
N PHE A 214 6.51 -15.01 6.89
CA PHE A 214 5.83 -13.71 7.00
C PHE A 214 5.30 -13.29 5.63
N ASN A 215 4.15 -12.60 5.64
CA ASN A 215 3.46 -12.11 4.45
C ASN A 215 3.43 -10.57 4.52
N TRP A 216 4.54 -9.95 4.16
CA TRP A 216 4.73 -8.51 4.20
C TRP A 216 4.02 -7.80 3.05
N ASP A 217 3.75 -6.51 3.24
CA ASP A 217 3.23 -5.61 2.19
C ASP A 217 2.10 -6.24 1.38
N LEU A 218 1.15 -6.88 2.09
CA LEU A 218 0.03 -7.56 1.44
C LEU A 218 -0.77 -6.58 0.59
N ARG A 219 -0.86 -6.85 -0.71
CA ARG A 219 -1.61 -6.06 -1.68
C ARG A 219 -2.77 -6.88 -2.23
N SER A 220 -3.95 -6.28 -2.29
CA SER A 220 -5.14 -7.01 -2.70
C SER A 220 -5.99 -6.20 -3.67
N ALA A 221 -6.67 -6.89 -4.57
CA ALA A 221 -7.67 -6.27 -5.45
C ALA A 221 -8.85 -7.21 -5.69
N VAL A 222 -10.00 -6.61 -6.01
CA VAL A 222 -11.24 -7.30 -6.35
C VAL A 222 -11.38 -7.37 -7.86
N SER A 223 -11.64 -8.56 -8.39
CA SER A 223 -11.97 -8.75 -9.81
C SER A 223 -13.47 -8.47 -10.08
N PRO A 224 -13.87 -8.21 -11.35
CA PRO A 224 -15.26 -7.91 -11.68
C PRO A 224 -16.26 -9.00 -11.30
N ASP A 225 -15.82 -10.24 -11.18
CA ASP A 225 -16.61 -11.39 -10.75
C ASP A 225 -16.69 -11.54 -9.22
N GLY A 226 -16.10 -10.61 -8.47
CA GLY A 226 -16.12 -10.57 -7.00
C GLY A 226 -15.05 -11.42 -6.31
N ARG A 227 -14.17 -12.11 -7.05
CA ARG A 227 -13.01 -12.78 -6.46
C ARG A 227 -11.99 -11.76 -6.00
N ILE A 228 -11.24 -12.10 -4.96
CA ILE A 228 -10.16 -11.26 -4.43
C ILE A 228 -8.83 -11.97 -4.58
N GLY A 229 -7.84 -11.30 -5.15
CA GLY A 229 -6.45 -11.75 -5.12
C GLY A 229 -5.67 -10.98 -4.07
N ALA A 230 -4.87 -11.69 -3.29
CA ALA A 230 -3.96 -11.13 -2.30
C ALA A 230 -2.52 -11.57 -2.61
N PHE A 231 -1.61 -10.61 -2.72
CA PHE A 231 -0.21 -10.79 -3.12
C PHE A 231 0.68 -10.33 -1.99
N ALA A 232 1.52 -11.22 -1.47
CA ALA A 232 2.38 -10.94 -0.33
C ALA A 232 3.86 -10.91 -0.73
N TRP A 233 4.59 -9.96 -0.20
CA TRP A 233 6.05 -10.03 -0.14
C TRP A 233 6.42 -11.05 0.92
N THR A 234 6.81 -12.23 0.50
CA THR A 234 6.98 -13.37 1.37
C THR A 234 8.42 -13.43 1.92
N TYR A 235 8.55 -13.56 3.23
CA TYR A 235 9.84 -13.64 3.91
C TYR A 235 9.94 -14.92 4.74
N ASN A 236 11.10 -15.59 4.67
CA ASN A 236 11.42 -16.76 5.48
C ASN A 236 12.38 -16.35 6.60
N THR A 237 11.90 -16.41 7.84
CA THR A 237 12.67 -16.01 9.04
C THR A 237 13.81 -16.96 9.40
N GLU A 238 13.77 -18.23 8.98
CA GLU A 238 14.84 -19.21 9.26
C GLU A 238 16.03 -19.03 8.32
N THR A 239 15.75 -18.69 7.06
CA THR A 239 16.80 -18.46 6.04
C THR A 239 17.15 -16.99 5.90
N GLU A 240 16.44 -16.11 6.62
CA GLU A 240 16.57 -14.65 6.56
C GLU A 240 16.54 -14.11 5.13
N SER A 241 15.63 -14.68 4.29
CA SER A 241 15.57 -14.37 2.87
C SER A 241 14.14 -14.08 2.40
N TYR A 242 14.03 -13.16 1.46
CA TYR A 242 12.80 -12.94 0.72
C TYR A 242 12.62 -14.04 -0.33
N LEU A 243 11.40 -14.53 -0.45
CA LEU A 243 10.96 -15.48 -1.44
C LEU A 243 10.26 -14.74 -2.59
N ASN A 244 9.81 -15.49 -3.59
CA ASN A 244 8.90 -14.96 -4.60
C ASN A 244 7.60 -14.44 -3.97
N ILE A 245 6.89 -13.60 -4.71
CA ILE A 245 5.54 -13.16 -4.33
C ILE A 245 4.63 -14.39 -4.23
N HIS A 246 3.96 -14.55 -3.09
CA HIS A 246 2.93 -15.55 -2.93
C HIS A 246 1.55 -14.93 -3.11
N ARG A 247 0.74 -15.57 -3.95
CA ARG A 247 -0.66 -15.22 -4.17
C ARG A 247 -1.59 -16.13 -3.38
N ARG A 248 -2.69 -15.55 -2.87
CA ARG A 248 -3.88 -16.29 -2.42
C ARG A 248 -5.10 -15.70 -3.10
N VAL A 249 -6.11 -16.54 -3.34
CA VAL A 249 -7.36 -16.14 -3.98
C VAL A 249 -8.54 -16.52 -3.09
N SER A 250 -9.47 -15.60 -2.94
CA SER A 250 -10.78 -15.84 -2.32
C SER A 250 -11.88 -15.76 -3.36
N SER A 251 -12.82 -16.70 -3.32
CA SER A 251 -14.04 -16.73 -4.15
C SER A 251 -15.32 -16.44 -3.38
N ASP A 252 -15.22 -16.11 -2.09
CA ASP A 252 -16.36 -15.89 -1.19
C ASP A 252 -16.31 -14.51 -0.52
N GLY A 253 -15.68 -13.55 -1.21
CA GLY A 253 -15.57 -12.17 -0.74
C GLY A 253 -14.57 -12.00 0.41
N GLY A 254 -13.51 -12.80 0.48
CA GLY A 254 -12.44 -12.67 1.48
C GLY A 254 -12.69 -13.41 2.79
N ARG A 255 -13.69 -14.29 2.86
CA ARG A 255 -14.00 -15.07 4.07
C ARG A 255 -13.12 -16.30 4.21
N THR A 256 -12.81 -16.95 3.07
CA THR A 256 -11.84 -18.05 3.00
C THR A 256 -10.87 -17.82 1.84
N TRP A 257 -9.69 -18.40 1.93
CA TRP A 257 -8.59 -18.17 1.00
C TRP A 257 -7.93 -19.48 0.58
N SER A 258 -7.42 -19.51 -0.62
CA SER A 258 -6.61 -20.63 -1.12
C SER A 258 -5.29 -20.77 -0.33
N ASP A 259 -4.65 -21.92 -0.48
CA ASP A 259 -3.24 -22.07 -0.11
C ASP A 259 -2.37 -21.05 -0.86
N PRO A 260 -1.20 -20.68 -0.32
CA PRO A 260 -0.28 -19.79 -1.00
C PRO A 260 0.27 -20.41 -2.27
N GLU A 261 0.27 -19.64 -3.35
CA GLU A 261 0.86 -19.99 -4.64
C GLU A 261 2.05 -19.09 -4.91
N ASP A 262 3.22 -19.69 -5.18
CA ASP A 262 4.38 -18.98 -5.71
C ASP A 262 4.11 -18.62 -7.18
N ILE A 263 4.02 -17.32 -7.49
CA ILE A 263 3.70 -16.86 -8.86
C ILE A 263 4.93 -16.68 -9.75
N GLY A 264 6.12 -17.07 -9.28
CA GLY A 264 7.37 -16.99 -10.07
C GLY A 264 7.84 -15.56 -10.34
N VAL A 265 7.37 -14.58 -9.54
CA VAL A 265 7.80 -13.18 -9.58
C VAL A 265 8.53 -12.87 -8.30
N THR A 266 9.75 -12.35 -8.43
CA THR A 266 10.62 -12.10 -7.28
C THR A 266 10.18 -10.85 -6.51
N ASP A 267 10.41 -10.92 -5.21
CA ASP A 267 10.57 -9.83 -4.30
C ASP A 267 9.27 -9.09 -3.91
N GLN A 268 9.25 -7.77 -3.85
CA GLN A 268 8.21 -7.00 -3.15
C GLN A 268 6.98 -6.78 -4.03
N ALA A 269 5.86 -7.38 -3.63
CA ALA A 269 4.56 -7.14 -4.25
C ALA A 269 4.13 -5.68 -4.16
N ALA A 270 3.35 -5.23 -5.14
CA ALA A 270 2.74 -3.91 -5.15
C ALA A 270 1.24 -3.99 -5.44
N HIS A 271 0.52 -2.87 -5.30
CA HIS A 271 -0.92 -2.86 -5.50
C HIS A 271 -1.28 -3.16 -6.96
N PRO A 272 -2.02 -4.26 -7.25
CA PRO A 272 -2.38 -4.64 -8.60
C PRO A 272 -3.55 -3.80 -9.13
N ALA A 273 -3.54 -3.49 -10.43
CA ALA A 273 -4.71 -2.99 -11.14
C ALA A 273 -5.50 -4.14 -11.75
N VAL A 274 -6.81 -4.17 -11.53
CA VAL A 274 -7.72 -5.09 -12.20
C VAL A 274 -8.51 -4.34 -13.26
N LEU A 275 -8.42 -4.80 -14.50
CA LEU A 275 -9.11 -4.23 -15.64
C LEU A 275 -10.57 -4.68 -15.71
N PRO A 276 -11.46 -3.92 -16.37
CA PRO A 276 -12.86 -4.30 -16.52
C PRO A 276 -13.08 -5.65 -17.23
N ASP A 277 -12.13 -6.11 -18.05
CA ASP A 277 -12.17 -7.42 -18.72
C ASP A 277 -11.62 -8.56 -17.85
N GLY A 278 -11.21 -8.28 -16.62
CA GLY A 278 -10.69 -9.24 -15.63
C GLY A 278 -9.19 -9.45 -15.68
N ARG A 279 -8.44 -8.90 -16.66
CA ARG A 279 -6.98 -8.92 -16.65
C ARG A 279 -6.43 -8.18 -15.45
N VAL A 280 -5.25 -8.60 -14.99
CA VAL A 280 -4.57 -8.03 -13.82
C VAL A 280 -3.18 -7.58 -14.20
N VAL A 281 -2.86 -6.32 -13.95
CA VAL A 281 -1.50 -5.79 -14.05
C VAL A 281 -0.92 -5.75 -12.64
N LEU A 282 0.14 -6.50 -12.40
CA LEU A 282 0.87 -6.51 -11.13
C LEU A 282 2.21 -5.81 -11.32
N PRO A 283 2.41 -4.63 -10.74
CA PRO A 283 3.75 -4.08 -10.57
C PRO A 283 4.43 -4.74 -9.37
N TRP A 284 5.76 -4.72 -9.36
CA TRP A 284 6.58 -5.15 -8.22
C TRP A 284 7.90 -4.39 -8.18
N VAL A 285 8.58 -4.49 -7.05
CA VAL A 285 9.94 -3.96 -6.90
C VAL A 285 10.92 -5.12 -6.84
N ASP A 286 11.83 -5.15 -7.78
CA ASP A 286 13.00 -6.03 -7.75
C ASP A 286 14.13 -5.29 -7.01
N ARG A 287 14.32 -5.62 -5.74
CA ARG A 287 15.26 -4.90 -4.86
C ARG A 287 16.67 -5.46 -4.91
N PHE A 288 16.79 -6.77 -5.12
CA PHE A 288 18.03 -7.49 -4.86
C PHE A 288 18.75 -7.96 -6.13
N GLN A 289 18.06 -7.94 -7.27
CA GLN A 289 18.67 -8.33 -8.56
C GLN A 289 18.91 -7.12 -9.46
N ASP A 290 17.84 -6.61 -10.09
CA ASP A 290 17.95 -5.53 -11.09
C ASP A 290 17.75 -4.13 -10.49
N GLN A 291 17.33 -4.02 -9.22
CA GLN A 291 17.03 -2.76 -8.55
C GLN A 291 16.08 -1.88 -9.38
N SER A 292 14.93 -2.40 -9.67
CA SER A 292 14.01 -1.83 -10.61
C SER A 292 12.56 -1.96 -10.15
N ILE A 293 11.67 -1.20 -10.78
CA ILE A 293 10.23 -1.39 -10.71
C ILE A 293 9.79 -1.95 -12.04
N LYS A 294 9.10 -3.08 -12.01
CA LYS A 294 8.63 -3.82 -13.19
C LYS A 294 7.14 -4.06 -13.09
N ALA A 295 6.52 -4.48 -14.19
CA ALA A 295 5.14 -4.94 -14.20
C ALA A 295 4.93 -6.06 -15.22
N ARG A 296 3.98 -6.98 -14.92
CA ARG A 296 3.46 -8.01 -15.84
C ARG A 296 1.95 -8.01 -15.85
N VAL A 297 1.35 -8.62 -16.87
CA VAL A 297 -0.09 -8.83 -16.97
C VAL A 297 -0.45 -10.32 -16.89
N ALA A 298 -1.55 -10.62 -16.18
CA ALA A 298 -2.20 -11.92 -16.15
C ALA A 298 -3.61 -11.83 -16.76
N PRO A 299 -4.16 -12.92 -17.34
CA PRO A 299 -5.50 -12.92 -17.94
C PRO A 299 -6.63 -12.83 -16.90
N SER A 300 -6.37 -13.16 -15.63
CA SER A 300 -7.32 -13.11 -14.52
C SER A 300 -6.61 -13.04 -13.17
N ILE A 301 -7.37 -12.84 -12.10
CA ILE A 301 -6.84 -12.72 -10.73
C ILE A 301 -6.11 -13.98 -10.24
N ASP A 302 -6.45 -15.14 -10.80
CA ASP A 302 -5.84 -16.45 -10.57
C ASP A 302 -4.99 -16.93 -11.76
N GLY A 303 -4.87 -16.10 -12.82
CA GLY A 303 -4.09 -16.41 -14.01
C GLY A 303 -2.58 -16.33 -13.81
N THR A 304 -1.82 -16.95 -14.70
CA THR A 304 -0.36 -16.85 -14.73
C THR A 304 0.07 -15.50 -15.29
N PHE A 305 0.97 -14.81 -14.62
CA PHE A 305 1.59 -13.57 -15.12
C PHE A 305 2.55 -13.92 -16.27
N ASP A 306 2.27 -13.35 -17.45
CA ASP A 306 3.02 -13.62 -18.68
C ASP A 306 4.41 -12.94 -18.63
N PRO A 307 5.52 -13.71 -18.62
CA PRO A 307 6.87 -13.16 -18.64
C PRO A 307 7.15 -12.29 -19.87
N GLU A 308 6.57 -12.61 -21.04
CA GLU A 308 6.75 -11.84 -22.26
C GLU A 308 6.06 -10.47 -22.23
N SER A 309 5.15 -10.27 -21.27
CA SER A 309 4.50 -8.99 -21.04
C SER A 309 5.32 -8.02 -20.18
N GLU A 310 6.44 -8.45 -19.62
CA GLU A 310 7.25 -7.66 -18.69
C GLU A 310 7.67 -6.32 -19.27
N VAL A 311 7.53 -5.27 -18.47
CA VAL A 311 8.09 -3.95 -18.76
C VAL A 311 8.78 -3.39 -17.52
N THR A 312 9.93 -2.73 -17.71
CA THR A 312 10.62 -1.98 -16.67
C THR A 312 10.09 -0.56 -16.63
N LEU A 313 9.54 -0.14 -15.49
CA LEU A 313 8.99 1.20 -15.26
C LEU A 313 10.05 2.17 -14.75
N TYR A 314 10.98 1.65 -13.95
CA TYR A 314 12.09 2.39 -13.36
C TYR A 314 13.27 1.46 -13.14
N ALA A 315 14.48 1.93 -13.45
CA ALA A 315 15.73 1.26 -13.11
C ALA A 315 16.56 2.22 -12.23
N HIS A 316 17.02 1.71 -11.09
CA HIS A 316 17.82 2.49 -10.16
C HIS A 316 19.27 2.52 -10.59
N GLU A 317 19.88 3.71 -10.67
CA GLU A 317 21.24 3.87 -11.18
C GLU A 317 22.33 3.77 -10.09
N ALA A 318 21.94 3.87 -8.80
CA ALA A 318 22.89 3.79 -7.69
C ALA A 318 23.11 2.31 -7.28
N PRO A 319 24.31 1.97 -6.74
CA PRO A 319 24.51 0.66 -6.12
C PRO A 319 23.53 0.47 -4.96
N ALA A 320 22.99 -0.74 -4.78
CA ALA A 320 22.16 -1.03 -3.64
C ALA A 320 22.96 -0.84 -2.35
N ASP A 321 22.47 -0.02 -1.46
CA ASP A 321 22.78 -0.19 -0.06
C ASP A 321 22.12 -1.50 0.37
N ASP A 322 22.92 -2.50 0.74
CA ASP A 322 22.44 -3.83 1.12
C ASP A 322 21.66 -3.72 2.46
N PRO A 323 20.32 -3.66 2.46
CA PRO A 323 19.55 -3.61 3.68
C PRO A 323 19.63 -4.96 4.34
N LYS A 324 20.46 -5.10 5.34
CA LYS A 324 20.56 -6.34 6.13
C LYS A 324 19.30 -6.54 6.96
N GLY A 325 18.60 -7.63 6.70
CA GLY A 325 17.46 -8.10 7.48
C GLY A 325 16.10 -7.51 7.06
N ALA A 326 15.03 -8.05 7.66
CA ALA A 326 13.63 -7.71 7.37
C ALA A 326 13.26 -6.23 7.65
N LEU A 327 14.07 -5.50 8.38
CA LEU A 327 13.76 -4.16 8.91
C LEU A 327 14.46 -3.01 8.17
N GLY A 328 15.15 -3.29 7.07
CA GLY A 328 15.93 -2.30 6.29
C GLY A 328 15.11 -1.32 5.44
N PHE A 329 13.83 -1.13 5.70
CA PHE A 329 12.92 -0.34 4.84
C PHE A 329 13.27 1.15 4.70
N SER A 330 13.98 1.73 5.66
CA SER A 330 14.29 3.17 5.67
C SER A 330 15.29 3.60 4.61
N VAL A 331 16.14 2.70 4.13
CA VAL A 331 17.23 3.03 3.20
C VAL A 331 16.82 3.05 1.73
N TRP A 332 15.66 2.50 1.36
CA TRP A 332 15.27 2.42 -0.03
C TRP A 332 14.74 3.73 -0.59
N SER A 333 15.43 4.25 -1.60
CA SER A 333 15.12 5.52 -2.27
C SER A 333 14.14 5.38 -3.45
N PHE A 334 13.61 4.19 -3.72
CA PHE A 334 12.59 3.92 -4.73
C PHE A 334 11.66 2.79 -4.28
N GLY A 335 10.44 2.75 -4.79
CA GLY A 335 9.56 1.61 -4.53
C GLY A 335 8.09 1.92 -4.32
N LEU A 336 7.42 0.95 -3.69
CA LEU A 336 5.99 0.91 -3.36
C LEU A 336 5.10 1.39 -4.51
N PRO A 337 5.24 0.77 -5.71
CA PRO A 337 4.37 1.13 -6.82
C PRO A 337 2.91 0.79 -6.47
N TYR A 338 2.02 1.65 -6.94
CA TYR A 338 0.58 1.46 -6.81
C TYR A 338 -0.04 1.62 -8.18
N SER A 339 -0.83 0.64 -8.62
CA SER A 339 -1.45 0.67 -9.94
C SER A 339 -2.96 0.79 -9.87
N GLU A 340 -3.53 1.49 -10.87
CA GLU A 340 -4.95 1.75 -11.00
C GLU A 340 -5.37 1.64 -12.47
N ALA A 341 -6.50 0.96 -12.73
CA ALA A 341 -7.08 0.88 -14.06
C ALA A 341 -7.76 2.20 -14.43
N LEU A 342 -7.48 2.71 -15.63
CA LEU A 342 -8.06 3.95 -16.11
C LEU A 342 -9.28 3.68 -17.01
N SER A 343 -10.14 4.69 -17.16
CA SER A 343 -11.38 4.60 -17.92
C SER A 343 -11.19 4.29 -19.40
N ASP A 344 -10.00 4.49 -19.96
CA ASP A 344 -9.66 4.18 -21.36
C ASP A 344 -9.03 2.78 -21.54
N GLY A 345 -9.00 1.96 -20.47
CA GLY A 345 -8.42 0.62 -20.48
C GLY A 345 -6.90 0.56 -20.32
N SER A 346 -6.23 1.70 -20.15
CA SER A 346 -4.82 1.74 -19.74
C SER A 346 -4.68 1.60 -18.21
N VAL A 347 -3.46 1.44 -17.74
CA VAL A 347 -3.14 1.35 -16.31
C VAL A 347 -2.16 2.46 -15.94
N MET A 348 -2.48 3.21 -14.87
CA MET A 348 -1.55 4.14 -14.23
C MET A 348 -0.79 3.40 -13.12
N VAL A 349 0.52 3.54 -13.09
CA VAL A 349 1.37 3.09 -11.98
C VAL A 349 2.06 4.30 -11.39
N VAL A 350 1.84 4.58 -10.12
CA VAL A 350 2.55 5.64 -9.38
C VAL A 350 3.57 5.01 -8.45
N TYR A 351 4.73 5.66 -8.28
CA TYR A 351 5.82 5.16 -7.43
C TYR A 351 6.69 6.33 -6.97
N TYR A 352 7.48 6.13 -5.92
CA TYR A 352 8.50 7.10 -5.55
C TYR A 352 9.87 6.65 -6.03
N ALA A 353 10.72 7.60 -6.42
CA ALA A 353 12.09 7.33 -6.81
C ALA A 353 12.97 8.58 -6.64
N GLY A 354 14.25 8.35 -6.34
CA GLY A 354 15.24 9.41 -6.16
C GLY A 354 16.47 8.95 -5.42
N THR A 355 16.90 9.74 -4.43
CA THR A 355 18.00 9.45 -3.52
C THR A 355 17.48 9.42 -2.08
N GLU A 356 18.30 9.02 -1.11
CA GLU A 356 17.91 9.02 0.32
C GLU A 356 17.41 10.39 0.83
N THR A 357 17.91 11.47 0.27
CA THR A 357 17.61 12.84 0.70
C THR A 357 16.66 13.61 -0.22
N ALA A 358 16.25 13.00 -1.33
CA ALA A 358 15.35 13.61 -2.31
C ALA A 358 14.62 12.52 -3.11
N MET A 359 13.31 12.35 -2.86
CA MET A 359 12.48 11.36 -3.54
C MET A 359 11.27 12.06 -4.16
N ASP A 360 11.11 11.91 -5.47
CA ASP A 360 9.98 12.43 -6.24
C ASP A 360 8.86 11.39 -6.33
N VAL A 361 7.61 11.84 -6.56
CA VAL A 361 6.51 10.96 -6.96
C VAL A 361 6.42 10.94 -8.48
N HIS A 362 6.61 9.75 -9.03
CA HIS A 362 6.57 9.46 -10.47
C HIS A 362 5.28 8.76 -10.85
N TRP A 363 4.99 8.76 -12.14
CA TRP A 363 3.95 7.94 -12.73
C TRP A 363 4.39 7.37 -14.08
N THR A 364 3.85 6.20 -14.40
CA THR A 364 3.99 5.55 -15.72
C THR A 364 2.64 4.99 -16.13
N ARG A 365 2.24 5.23 -17.39
CA ARG A 365 1.00 4.73 -17.97
C ARG A 365 1.27 3.60 -18.94
N LEU A 366 0.53 2.50 -18.79
CA LEU A 366 0.72 1.25 -19.51
C LEU A 366 -0.48 0.95 -20.42
N ALA A 367 -0.20 0.38 -21.60
CA ALA A 367 -1.16 -0.37 -22.40
C ALA A 367 -0.91 -1.87 -22.15
N PRO A 368 -1.80 -2.53 -21.37
CA PRO A 368 -1.67 -3.93 -21.04
C PRO A 368 -2.01 -4.85 -22.21
#